data_988900585567351468115281396ceed8
#
_entry.id   988900585567351468115281396ceed8
#
_cell.length_a   1.000
_cell.length_b   1.000
_cell.length_c   1.000
_cell.angle_alpha   90.00
_cell.angle_beta   90.00
_cell.angle_gamma   90.00
#
_symmetry.space_group_name_H-M   'P 1'
#
loop_
_entity.id
_entity.type
_entity.pdbx_description
1 polymer ?
#
loop_
_entity_poly.entity_id
_entity_poly.type
_entity_poly.pdbx_seq_one_letter_code
_entity_poly.pdbx_strand_id
1 'polypeptide(L)'
;MASTSDFKNGLVLQIEGQLWTIIEFQHVKPGKGPAFVRTKLKNVLSGKVVDKTFNAGVKVETATVDRRDMTYLYHDGSDYIFMDGDTYDQIPISETVVGEQSRFLLENMAVQVATHEDVPLFVELPVTVELVVQHTDPGLQGDRSTGGTKPATLETGAEINVPLFINTGDKLKVDSRDGNYLGRVNS
;
A
#
# COMPACT_ATOMS: atom_id res chain seq x y z
N MET A 1 -9.59 17.16 15.57
CA MET A 1 -9.22 16.21 16.63
C MET A 1 -10.03 14.93 16.51
N ALA A 2 -9.38 13.80 16.69
CA ALA A 2 -10.02 12.49 16.77
C ALA A 2 -9.71 11.85 18.12
N SER A 3 -10.50 10.85 18.52
CA SER A 3 -10.18 10.00 19.67
C SER A 3 -9.68 8.62 19.19
N THR A 4 -9.16 7.83 20.12
CA THR A 4 -8.70 6.48 19.76
C THR A 4 -9.79 5.58 19.18
N SER A 5 -11.07 5.89 19.46
CA SER A 5 -12.21 5.17 18.86
C SER A 5 -12.36 5.43 17.36
N ASP A 6 -11.79 6.52 16.86
CA ASP A 6 -11.83 6.90 15.44
C ASP A 6 -10.64 6.35 14.65
N PHE A 7 -9.73 5.62 15.29
CA PHE A 7 -8.54 5.09 14.63
C PHE A 7 -8.90 4.10 13.53
N LYS A 8 -8.27 4.28 12.39
CA LYS A 8 -8.34 3.39 11.23
C LYS A 8 -7.03 3.46 10.46
N ASN A 9 -6.73 2.42 9.70
CA ASN A 9 -5.56 2.42 8.83
C ASN A 9 -5.69 3.54 7.80
N GLY A 10 -4.60 4.28 7.60
CA GLY A 10 -4.57 5.44 6.73
C GLY A 10 -4.91 6.77 7.40
N LEU A 11 -5.39 6.78 8.65
CA LEU A 11 -5.60 8.01 9.40
C LEU A 11 -4.26 8.70 9.65
N VAL A 12 -4.17 10.01 9.37
CA VAL A 12 -2.95 10.78 9.58
C VAL A 12 -3.07 11.59 10.86
N LEU A 13 -2.14 11.35 11.76
CA LEU A 13 -2.02 12.04 13.05
C LEU A 13 -0.93 13.10 12.99
N GLN A 14 -1.14 14.19 13.70
CA GLN A 14 -0.12 15.20 13.92
C GLN A 14 0.41 15.06 15.34
N ILE A 15 1.66 14.66 15.49
CA ILE A 15 2.31 14.41 16.77
C ILE A 15 3.63 15.19 16.78
N GLU A 16 3.78 16.11 17.74
CA GLU A 16 5.00 16.93 17.90
C GLU A 16 5.43 17.63 16.60
N GLY A 17 4.44 18.14 15.86
CA GLY A 17 4.68 18.85 14.58
C GLY A 17 5.01 17.95 13.40
N GLN A 18 4.96 16.64 13.56
CA GLN A 18 5.22 15.67 12.51
C GLN A 18 3.95 14.92 12.13
N LEU A 19 3.87 14.52 10.86
CA LEU A 19 2.74 13.74 10.35
C LEU A 19 3.08 12.24 10.36
N TRP A 20 2.13 11.46 10.91
CA TRP A 20 2.24 10.03 11.06
C TRP A 20 0.99 9.34 10.55
N THR A 21 1.16 8.34 9.69
CA THR A 21 0.03 7.53 9.20
C THR A 21 -0.10 6.27 10.04
N ILE A 22 -1.32 5.97 10.48
CA ILE A 22 -1.61 4.70 11.14
C ILE A 22 -1.59 3.59 10.10
N ILE A 23 -0.65 2.67 10.20
CA ILE A 23 -0.55 1.51 9.30
C ILE A 23 -1.14 0.26 9.92
N GLU A 24 -1.19 0.18 11.25
CA GLU A 24 -1.78 -0.92 12.00
C GLU A 24 -2.21 -0.43 13.37
N PHE A 25 -3.33 -0.93 13.89
CA PHE A 25 -3.78 -0.62 15.24
C PHE A 25 -4.55 -1.79 15.85
N GLN A 26 -4.52 -1.86 17.18
CA GLN A 26 -5.24 -2.88 17.95
C GLN A 26 -5.78 -2.29 19.24
N HIS A 27 -7.09 -2.40 19.46
CA HIS A 27 -7.73 -2.08 20.74
C HIS A 27 -7.51 -3.23 21.73
N VAL A 28 -6.99 -2.92 22.92
CA VAL A 28 -6.74 -3.92 23.96
C VAL A 28 -7.51 -3.53 25.22
N LYS A 29 -8.32 -4.47 25.72
CA LYS A 29 -9.03 -4.36 27.00
C LYS A 29 -8.46 -5.42 27.95
N PRO A 30 -7.47 -5.06 28.79
CA PRO A 30 -6.91 -6.04 29.72
C PRO A 30 -7.93 -6.41 30.79
N GLY A 31 -7.81 -7.60 31.36
CA GLY A 31 -8.66 -8.02 32.48
C GLY A 31 -8.44 -7.21 33.75
N LYS A 32 -7.29 -6.59 33.89
CA LYS A 32 -6.94 -5.62 34.96
C LYS A 32 -6.22 -4.43 34.30
N GLY A 33 -6.63 -3.22 34.69
CA GLY A 33 -6.05 -1.99 34.19
C GLY A 33 -6.86 -1.30 33.09
N PRO A 34 -6.49 -0.08 32.70
CA PRO A 34 -7.20 0.71 31.70
C PRO A 34 -7.02 0.13 30.30
N ALA A 35 -8.05 0.29 29.47
CA ALA A 35 -7.99 -0.05 28.04
C ALA A 35 -7.01 0.87 27.31
N PHE A 36 -6.36 0.33 26.30
CA PHE A 36 -5.39 1.07 25.48
C PHE A 36 -5.45 0.63 24.01
N VAL A 37 -4.81 1.41 23.16
CA VAL A 37 -4.71 1.11 21.72
C VAL A 37 -3.23 1.09 21.35
N ARG A 38 -2.77 -0.04 20.83
CA ARG A 38 -1.44 -0.16 20.21
C ARG A 38 -1.52 0.26 18.77
N THR A 39 -0.57 1.07 18.34
CA THR A 39 -0.50 1.52 16.95
C THR A 39 0.89 1.33 16.38
N LYS A 40 0.96 1.05 15.09
CA LYS A 40 2.16 1.25 14.27
C LYS A 40 1.95 2.50 13.45
N LEU A 41 2.87 3.42 13.58
CA LEU A 41 2.84 4.70 12.91
C LEU A 41 4.01 4.81 11.93
N LYS A 42 3.72 5.22 10.70
CA LYS A 42 4.75 5.52 9.69
C LYS A 42 4.89 7.03 9.56
N ASN A 43 6.10 7.54 9.77
CA ASN A 43 6.39 8.95 9.52
C ASN A 43 6.27 9.22 8.02
N VAL A 44 5.51 10.23 7.66
CA VAL A 44 5.22 10.55 6.26
C VAL A 44 6.48 10.98 5.50
N LEU A 45 7.35 11.75 6.13
CA LEU A 45 8.55 12.28 5.47
C LEU A 45 9.73 11.31 5.48
N SER A 46 10.00 10.68 6.63
CA SER A 46 11.17 9.81 6.79
C SER A 46 10.91 8.34 6.47
N GLY A 47 9.65 7.92 6.44
CA GLY A 47 9.26 6.52 6.29
C GLY A 47 9.52 5.65 7.52
N LYS A 48 10.05 6.23 8.60
CA LYS A 48 10.33 5.52 9.84
C LYS A 48 9.04 4.97 10.45
N VAL A 49 9.05 3.71 10.83
CA VAL A 49 7.93 3.06 11.53
C VAL A 49 8.25 2.94 13.01
N VAL A 50 7.30 3.36 13.84
CA VAL A 50 7.42 3.27 15.30
C VAL A 50 6.14 2.66 15.88
N ASP A 51 6.27 1.99 17.00
CA ASP A 51 5.13 1.54 17.80
C ASP A 51 4.80 2.60 18.85
N LYS A 52 3.52 2.95 18.96
CA LYS A 52 3.05 3.89 19.97
C LYS A 52 1.74 3.39 20.59
N THR A 53 1.65 3.46 21.91
CA THR A 53 0.46 3.07 22.64
C THR A 53 -0.25 4.32 23.15
N PHE A 54 -1.56 4.37 22.95
CA PHE A 54 -2.43 5.44 23.43
C PHE A 54 -3.42 4.89 24.45
N ASN A 55 -3.69 5.65 25.49
CA ASN A 55 -4.78 5.31 26.42
C ASN A 55 -6.12 5.43 25.67
N ALA A 56 -7.05 4.50 25.94
CA ALA A 56 -8.36 4.55 25.32
C ALA A 56 -9.07 5.87 25.66
N GLY A 57 -9.69 6.49 24.66
CA GLY A 57 -10.40 7.76 24.80
C GLY A 57 -9.52 9.01 24.71
N VAL A 58 -8.19 8.86 24.59
CA VAL A 58 -7.29 10.01 24.39
C VAL A 58 -7.64 10.70 23.07
N LYS A 59 -7.62 12.02 23.08
CA LYS A 59 -7.78 12.85 21.89
C LYS A 59 -6.41 13.10 21.26
N VAL A 60 -6.36 13.00 19.94
CA VAL A 60 -5.17 13.26 19.14
C VAL A 60 -5.48 14.24 18.04
N GLU A 61 -4.50 15.05 17.65
CA GLU A 61 -4.65 15.93 16.50
C GLU A 61 -4.54 15.12 15.22
N THR A 62 -5.41 15.43 14.25
CA THR A 62 -5.38 14.82 12.92
C THR A 62 -5.05 15.87 11.88
N ALA A 63 -4.42 15.44 10.78
CA ALA A 63 -4.21 16.28 9.62
C ALA A 63 -5.37 16.11 8.63
N THR A 64 -5.81 17.19 8.02
CA THR A 64 -6.78 17.15 6.93
C THR A 64 -6.10 16.51 5.72
N VAL A 65 -6.73 15.49 5.14
CA VAL A 65 -6.20 14.77 4.00
C VAL A 65 -7.10 14.96 2.80
N ASP A 66 -6.55 15.51 1.73
CA ASP A 66 -7.20 15.61 0.43
C ASP A 66 -6.73 14.44 -0.44
N ARG A 67 -7.66 13.85 -1.19
CA ARG A 67 -7.35 12.79 -2.15
C ARG A 67 -7.52 13.32 -3.56
N ARG A 68 -6.49 13.12 -4.37
CA ARG A 68 -6.49 13.52 -5.78
C ARG A 68 -6.31 12.30 -6.66
N ASP A 69 -7.09 12.25 -7.73
CA ASP A 69 -6.92 11.24 -8.76
C ASP A 69 -5.71 11.60 -9.62
N MET A 70 -4.77 10.67 -9.71
CA MET A 70 -3.55 10.84 -10.50
C MET A 70 -3.29 9.61 -11.35
N THR A 71 -2.44 9.79 -12.34
CA THR A 71 -1.96 8.70 -13.20
C THR A 71 -0.46 8.54 -13.03
N TYR A 72 -0.02 7.33 -12.75
CA TYR A 72 1.41 7.03 -12.68
C TYR A 72 2.00 7.05 -14.09
N LEU A 73 3.10 7.76 -14.27
CA LEU A 73 3.77 7.90 -15.56
C LEU A 73 5.04 7.05 -15.65
N TYR A 74 6.04 7.33 -14.81
CA TYR A 74 7.33 6.64 -14.85
C TYR A 74 8.14 6.88 -13.57
N HIS A 75 9.20 6.10 -13.41
CA HIS A 75 10.21 6.27 -12.36
C HIS A 75 11.47 6.89 -12.97
N ASP A 76 11.95 7.99 -12.40
CA ASP A 76 13.09 8.73 -12.95
C ASP A 76 14.45 8.30 -12.38
N GLY A 77 14.48 7.24 -11.55
CA GLY A 77 15.67 6.76 -10.85
C GLY A 77 15.70 7.13 -9.38
N SER A 78 14.95 8.14 -8.96
CA SER A 78 14.83 8.57 -7.56
C SER A 78 13.38 8.73 -7.12
N ASP A 79 12.54 9.28 -7.97
CA ASP A 79 11.13 9.55 -7.66
C ASP A 79 10.19 8.87 -8.66
N TYR A 80 8.98 8.62 -8.20
CA TYR A 80 7.86 8.19 -9.06
C TYR A 80 7.11 9.42 -9.53
N ILE A 81 6.91 9.54 -10.84
CA ILE A 81 6.28 10.71 -11.45
C ILE A 81 4.81 10.41 -11.72
N PHE A 82 3.94 11.24 -11.14
CA PHE A 82 2.49 11.14 -11.29
C PHE A 82 1.95 12.38 -11.97
N MET A 83 0.90 12.22 -12.77
CA MET A 83 0.20 13.33 -13.41
C MET A 83 -1.13 13.56 -12.69
N ASP A 84 -1.35 14.80 -12.25
CA ASP A 84 -2.63 15.21 -11.66
C ASP A 84 -3.74 15.14 -12.71
N GLY A 85 -4.86 14.52 -12.36
CA GLY A 85 -5.98 14.33 -13.29
C GLY A 85 -6.72 15.61 -13.66
N ASP A 86 -6.63 16.63 -12.84
CA ASP A 86 -7.31 17.92 -13.06
C ASP A 86 -6.41 18.97 -13.72
N THR A 87 -5.18 19.10 -13.23
CA THR A 87 -4.24 20.15 -13.68
C THR A 87 -3.28 19.66 -14.75
N TYR A 88 -3.13 18.34 -14.91
CA TYR A 88 -2.14 17.68 -15.80
C TYR A 88 -0.68 17.98 -15.44
N ASP A 89 -0.44 18.55 -14.26
CA ASP A 89 0.91 18.75 -13.75
C ASP A 89 1.57 17.41 -13.39
N GLN A 90 2.86 17.31 -13.68
CA GLN A 90 3.66 16.15 -13.28
C GLN A 90 4.28 16.40 -11.91
N ILE A 91 3.99 15.53 -10.97
CA ILE A 91 4.39 15.67 -9.57
C ILE A 91 5.32 14.52 -9.19
N PRO A 92 6.56 14.81 -8.76
CA PRO A 92 7.45 13.79 -8.24
C PRO A 92 7.04 13.38 -6.82
N ILE A 93 6.93 12.08 -6.60
CA ILE A 93 6.64 11.52 -5.27
C ILE A 93 7.77 10.56 -4.91
N SER A 94 8.36 10.74 -3.74
CA SER A 94 9.52 9.98 -3.31
C SER A 94 9.20 8.49 -3.14
N GLU A 95 10.20 7.64 -3.29
CA GLU A 95 10.10 6.21 -3.03
C GLU A 95 9.59 5.91 -1.62
N THR A 96 9.96 6.73 -0.64
CA THR A 96 9.51 6.59 0.74
C THR A 96 7.99 6.72 0.88
N VAL A 97 7.39 7.67 0.17
CA VAL A 97 5.95 7.93 0.20
C VAL A 97 5.19 6.83 -0.52
N VAL A 98 5.65 6.40 -1.69
CA VAL A 98 5.02 5.31 -2.45
C VAL A 98 5.14 3.98 -1.69
N GLY A 99 6.31 3.72 -1.12
CA GLY A 99 6.55 2.53 -0.30
C GLY A 99 6.47 1.22 -1.10
N GLU A 100 6.06 0.16 -0.43
CA GLU A 100 5.99 -1.18 -1.02
C GLU A 100 4.95 -1.32 -2.14
N GLN A 101 3.99 -0.42 -2.22
CA GLN A 101 3.00 -0.43 -3.30
C GLN A 101 3.64 -0.23 -4.68
N SER A 102 4.85 0.31 -4.73
CA SER A 102 5.61 0.44 -5.97
C SER A 102 5.77 -0.86 -6.73
N ARG A 103 5.76 -2.00 -6.03
CA ARG A 103 5.85 -3.34 -6.64
C ARG A 103 4.73 -3.64 -7.62
N PHE A 104 3.57 -3.00 -7.44
CA PHE A 104 2.37 -3.24 -8.26
C PHE A 104 2.00 -2.03 -9.13
N LEU A 105 2.87 -1.03 -9.18
CA LEU A 105 2.63 0.20 -9.90
C LEU A 105 3.05 0.04 -11.37
N LEU A 106 2.06 0.07 -12.26
CA LEU A 106 2.28 -0.04 -13.70
C LEU A 106 2.07 1.32 -14.36
N GLU A 107 2.86 1.63 -15.39
CA GLU A 107 2.72 2.87 -16.17
C GLU A 107 1.28 3.05 -16.67
N ASN A 108 0.79 4.28 -16.57
CA ASN A 108 -0.59 4.69 -16.92
C ASN A 108 -1.67 4.15 -15.96
N MET A 109 -1.28 3.61 -14.81
CA MET A 109 -2.23 3.17 -13.80
C MET A 109 -2.88 4.37 -13.10
N ALA A 110 -4.21 4.34 -12.96
CA ALA A 110 -4.95 5.31 -12.16
C ALA A 110 -4.78 5.01 -10.68
N VAL A 111 -4.39 6.01 -9.91
CA VAL A 111 -4.17 5.92 -8.46
C VAL A 111 -4.81 7.10 -7.77
N GLN A 112 -4.93 7.04 -6.44
CA GLN A 112 -5.26 8.19 -5.62
C GLN A 112 -4.05 8.58 -4.77
N VAL A 113 -3.73 9.86 -4.74
CA VAL A 113 -2.67 10.40 -3.90
C VAL A 113 -3.30 11.21 -2.79
N ALA A 114 -3.03 10.82 -1.55
CA ALA A 114 -3.44 11.56 -0.38
C ALA A 114 -2.43 12.66 -0.10
N THR A 115 -2.90 13.89 0.06
CA THR A 115 -2.07 15.07 0.30
C THR A 115 -2.55 15.84 1.53
N HIS A 116 -1.63 16.55 2.17
CA HIS A 116 -1.94 17.54 3.20
C HIS A 116 -1.20 18.84 2.83
N GLU A 117 -1.96 19.92 2.63
CA GLU A 117 -1.39 21.20 2.18
C GLU A 117 -0.47 21.02 0.96
N ASP A 118 -0.95 20.29 -0.04
CA ASP A 118 -0.26 19.93 -1.29
C ASP A 118 0.99 19.04 -1.12
N VAL A 119 1.28 18.56 0.10
CA VAL A 119 2.38 17.62 0.35
C VAL A 119 1.85 16.19 0.23
N PRO A 120 2.41 15.36 -0.66
CA PRO A 120 2.01 13.95 -0.75
C PRO A 120 2.31 13.18 0.54
N LEU A 121 1.32 12.46 1.04
CA LEU A 121 1.43 11.65 2.26
C LEU A 121 1.57 10.16 1.96
N PHE A 122 0.75 9.66 1.05
CA PHE A 122 0.79 8.27 0.60
C PHE A 122 0.04 8.12 -0.72
N VAL A 123 0.27 7.00 -1.40
CA VAL A 123 -0.38 6.65 -2.66
C VAL A 123 -1.26 5.43 -2.43
N GLU A 124 -2.50 5.49 -2.91
CA GLU A 124 -3.45 4.39 -2.84
C GLU A 124 -3.66 3.82 -4.25
N LEU A 125 -3.25 2.57 -4.46
CA LEU A 125 -3.54 1.83 -5.68
C LEU A 125 -4.96 1.26 -5.62
N PRO A 126 -5.60 0.94 -6.76
CA PRO A 126 -6.79 0.10 -6.75
C PRO A 126 -6.53 -1.19 -5.96
N VAL A 127 -7.52 -1.65 -5.21
CA VAL A 127 -7.38 -2.88 -4.40
C VAL A 127 -6.99 -4.08 -5.27
N THR A 128 -7.59 -4.18 -6.45
CA THR A 128 -7.26 -5.20 -7.43
C THR A 128 -6.55 -4.57 -8.62
N VAL A 129 -5.38 -5.10 -8.95
CA VAL A 129 -4.61 -4.71 -10.13
C VAL A 129 -4.49 -5.88 -11.09
N GLU A 130 -4.43 -5.59 -12.39
CA GLU A 130 -4.24 -6.59 -13.43
C GLU A 130 -2.82 -6.48 -13.98
N LEU A 131 -2.03 -7.55 -13.84
CA LEU A 131 -0.63 -7.57 -14.23
C LEU A 131 -0.31 -8.84 -15.02
N VAL A 132 0.56 -8.71 -16.01
CA VAL A 132 1.01 -9.82 -16.84
C VAL A 132 2.20 -10.53 -16.20
N VAL A 133 2.22 -11.85 -16.23
CA VAL A 133 3.36 -12.65 -15.79
C VAL A 133 4.50 -12.51 -16.78
N GLN A 134 5.59 -11.90 -16.35
CA GLN A 134 6.79 -11.74 -17.15
C GLN A 134 7.59 -13.04 -17.24
N HIS A 135 7.69 -13.75 -16.10
CA HIS A 135 8.40 -15.03 -16.03
C HIS A 135 7.84 -15.90 -14.92
N THR A 136 7.69 -17.18 -15.20
CA THR A 136 7.42 -18.23 -14.22
C THR A 136 7.90 -19.57 -14.76
N ASP A 137 8.34 -20.46 -13.87
CA ASP A 137 8.73 -21.79 -14.26
C ASP A 137 7.52 -22.69 -14.51
N PRO A 138 7.66 -23.75 -15.32
CA PRO A 138 6.58 -24.72 -15.50
C PRO A 138 6.23 -25.39 -14.17
N GLY A 139 4.94 -25.57 -13.90
CA GLY A 139 4.49 -26.35 -12.76
C GLY A 139 4.73 -27.85 -13.02
N LEU A 140 5.63 -28.47 -12.26
CA LEU A 140 5.94 -29.88 -12.37
C LEU A 140 4.97 -30.71 -11.53
N GLN A 141 4.59 -31.91 -12.02
CA GLN A 141 3.65 -32.79 -11.32
C GLN A 141 4.15 -33.28 -9.94
N GLY A 142 5.45 -33.20 -9.68
CA GLY A 142 6.05 -33.60 -8.40
C GLY A 142 5.92 -32.59 -7.28
N ASP A 143 5.53 -31.34 -7.57
CA ASP A 143 5.51 -30.26 -6.59
C ASP A 143 4.18 -30.14 -5.83
N ARG A 144 3.24 -31.04 -6.06
CA ARG A 144 1.92 -31.06 -5.43
C ARG A 144 1.94 -31.22 -3.91
N SER A 145 3.05 -31.67 -3.35
CA SER A 145 3.22 -31.88 -1.91
C SER A 145 3.34 -30.57 -1.12
N THR A 146 3.57 -29.43 -1.77
CA THR A 146 3.81 -28.13 -1.13
C THR A 146 2.65 -27.15 -1.26
N GLY A 147 1.43 -27.63 -1.52
CA GLY A 147 0.24 -26.79 -1.60
C GLY A 147 -0.07 -26.22 -2.98
N GLY A 148 0.65 -26.59 -4.00
CA GLY A 148 0.31 -26.30 -5.39
C GLY A 148 0.54 -24.85 -5.83
N THR A 149 1.51 -24.15 -5.26
CA THR A 149 1.93 -22.81 -5.69
C THR A 149 3.37 -22.77 -6.15
N LYS A 150 3.68 -21.76 -6.96
CA LYS A 150 5.03 -21.47 -7.44
C LYS A 150 5.26 -19.98 -7.53
N PRO A 151 6.51 -19.49 -7.51
CA PRO A 151 6.79 -18.08 -7.71
C PRO A 151 6.58 -17.66 -9.16
N ALA A 152 6.06 -16.46 -9.36
CA ALA A 152 5.96 -15.79 -10.66
C ALA A 152 6.42 -14.36 -10.54
N THR A 153 7.21 -13.89 -11.51
CA THR A 153 7.62 -12.51 -11.62
C THR A 153 6.65 -11.78 -12.55
N LEU A 154 6.06 -10.70 -12.06
CA LEU A 154 5.12 -9.87 -12.82
C LEU A 154 5.88 -8.82 -13.66
N GLU A 155 5.16 -8.22 -14.62
CA GLU A 155 5.72 -7.19 -15.49
C GLU A 155 6.27 -5.95 -14.74
N THR A 156 5.82 -5.72 -13.52
CA THR A 156 6.33 -4.66 -12.62
C THR A 156 7.62 -5.04 -11.90
N GLY A 157 8.08 -6.28 -12.01
CA GLY A 157 9.21 -6.83 -11.28
C GLY A 157 8.84 -7.46 -9.94
N ALA A 158 7.58 -7.37 -9.50
CA ALA A 158 7.13 -8.00 -8.27
C ALA A 158 7.07 -9.52 -8.41
N GLU A 159 7.48 -10.22 -7.36
CA GLU A 159 7.34 -11.67 -7.27
C GLU A 159 6.18 -12.05 -6.35
N ILE A 160 5.28 -12.90 -6.84
CA ILE A 160 4.14 -13.41 -6.07
C ILE A 160 4.03 -14.93 -6.23
N ASN A 161 3.30 -15.56 -5.32
CA ASN A 161 2.97 -16.98 -5.42
C ASN A 161 1.69 -17.17 -6.22
N VAL A 162 1.74 -18.06 -7.20
CA VAL A 162 0.62 -18.35 -8.10
C VAL A 162 0.36 -19.86 -8.18
N PRO A 163 -0.86 -20.29 -8.58
CA PRO A 163 -1.13 -21.69 -8.85
C PRO A 163 -0.20 -22.27 -9.93
N LEU A 164 0.03 -23.58 -9.89
CA LEU A 164 0.95 -24.27 -10.81
C LEU A 164 0.55 -24.16 -12.29
N PHE A 165 -0.75 -23.95 -12.59
CA PHE A 165 -1.25 -23.84 -13.97
C PHE A 165 -0.97 -22.49 -14.65
N ILE A 166 -0.48 -21.51 -13.91
CA ILE A 166 -0.16 -20.20 -14.47
C ILE A 166 1.10 -20.29 -15.34
N ASN A 167 1.04 -19.62 -16.48
CA ASN A 167 2.13 -19.57 -17.46
C ASN A 167 2.63 -18.15 -17.68
N THR A 168 3.85 -18.02 -18.17
CA THR A 168 4.39 -16.75 -18.66
C THR A 168 3.45 -16.17 -19.73
N GLY A 169 3.13 -14.89 -19.62
CA GLY A 169 2.19 -14.20 -20.52
C GLY A 169 0.75 -14.15 -20.01
N ASP A 170 0.41 -14.94 -18.98
CA ASP A 170 -0.93 -14.87 -18.40
C ASP A 170 -1.14 -13.53 -17.67
N LYS A 171 -2.33 -12.97 -17.80
CA LYS A 171 -2.74 -11.77 -17.09
C LYS A 171 -3.49 -12.14 -15.82
N LEU A 172 -3.03 -11.65 -14.68
CA LEU A 172 -3.53 -12.03 -13.37
C LEU A 172 -4.19 -10.84 -12.66
N LYS A 173 -5.20 -11.15 -11.86
CA LYS A 173 -5.72 -10.23 -10.84
C LYS A 173 -4.95 -10.46 -9.54
N VAL A 174 -4.43 -9.38 -8.99
CA VAL A 174 -3.59 -9.40 -7.78
C VAL A 174 -4.14 -8.37 -6.79
N ASP A 175 -4.18 -8.74 -5.52
CA ASP A 175 -4.48 -7.78 -4.46
C ASP A 175 -3.25 -6.89 -4.23
N SER A 176 -3.39 -5.59 -4.48
CA SER A 176 -2.28 -4.65 -4.35
C SER A 176 -1.83 -4.40 -2.91
N ARG A 177 -2.63 -4.80 -1.92
CA ARG A 177 -2.32 -4.61 -0.50
C ARG A 177 -1.32 -5.63 0.03
N ASP A 178 -1.46 -6.89 -0.38
CA ASP A 178 -0.66 -8.02 0.14
C ASP A 178 0.04 -8.85 -0.94
N GLY A 179 -0.27 -8.62 -2.22
CA GLY A 179 0.31 -9.35 -3.33
C GLY A 179 -0.31 -10.72 -3.58
N ASN A 180 -1.47 -11.01 -2.99
CA ASN A 180 -2.13 -12.30 -3.17
C ASN A 180 -2.74 -12.43 -4.57
N TYR A 181 -2.54 -13.61 -5.16
CA TYR A 181 -3.21 -13.99 -6.40
C TYR A 181 -4.73 -14.11 -6.17
N LEU A 182 -5.52 -13.44 -6.99
CA LEU A 182 -6.99 -13.47 -6.91
C LEU A 182 -7.62 -14.27 -8.04
N GLY A 183 -6.99 -14.35 -9.19
CA GLY A 183 -7.53 -15.06 -10.34
C GLY A 183 -6.78 -14.73 -11.63
N ARG A 184 -7.06 -15.51 -12.68
CA ARG A 184 -6.56 -15.24 -14.02
C ARG A 184 -7.62 -14.48 -14.81
N VAL A 185 -7.19 -13.45 -15.54
CA VAL A 185 -8.08 -12.70 -16.43
C VAL A 185 -8.25 -13.52 -17.70
N ASN A 186 -9.50 -13.89 -17.98
CA ASN A 186 -9.84 -14.54 -19.25
C ASN A 186 -10.05 -13.43 -20.29
N SER A 187 -9.31 -13.52 -21.38
CA SER A 187 -9.50 -12.63 -22.53
C SER A 187 -10.70 -13.05 -23.36
#